data_1b9cb721fd2b404690f73ef18da7e76b
#
_entry.id   1b9cb721fd2b404690f73ef18da7e76b
#
_cell.length_a   1.000
_cell.length_b   1.000
_cell.length_c   1.000
_cell.angle_alpha   90.00
_cell.angle_beta   90.00
_cell.angle_gamma   90.00
#
_symmetry.space_group_name_H-M   'P 1'
#
loop_
_entity.id
_entity.type
_entity.pdbx_description
1 polymer ?
#
loop_
_entity_poly.entity_id
_entity_poly.type
_entity_poly.pdbx_seq_one_letter_code
_entity_poly.pdbx_strand_id
1 'polypeptide(L)'
;QKHISDEAPTILIYAHYDVMPAEPLELWKSQPFEPEIRDGHIWARGADDDKGQAMIQVKAFEYVVKHGLLKHNVKFIFEGEEEIGSPSLNAFIKEHKELLKADVILVSDTSMLGADLPSLTTGLRGLAYWEIEVTGPNRDLHSGHFGGAVANPINTLCSILAKVIDEDGRITVPHFYDDVEEVPAAEREMIAQIPFDEQKYMAAINVKALKGEKGYSTLERNSCRPSFDICGIWGGYTLSLIHISEPTRLRRI
;
A
#
# COMPACT_ATOMS: atom_id res chain seq x y z
N GLN A 1 -17.01 24.25 -0.18
CA GLN A 1 -17.85 23.78 0.95
C GLN A 1 -19.31 24.11 0.74
N LYS A 2 -20.19 23.38 1.41
CA LYS A 2 -21.62 23.68 1.51
C LYS A 2 -22.01 23.71 2.98
N HIS A 3 -22.51 24.85 3.43
CA HIS A 3 -23.01 25.07 4.79
C HIS A 3 -24.54 24.98 4.79
N ILE A 4 -25.11 24.28 5.76
CA ILE A 4 -26.55 24.12 5.97
C ILE A 4 -26.99 24.91 7.21
N SER A 5 -26.38 24.64 8.39
CA SER A 5 -26.58 25.40 9.61
C SER A 5 -25.41 25.18 10.59
N ASP A 6 -25.35 26.03 11.63
CA ASP A 6 -24.31 25.92 12.66
C ASP A 6 -24.52 24.71 13.59
N GLU A 7 -25.76 24.22 13.70
CA GLU A 7 -26.09 23.03 14.51
C GLU A 7 -25.91 21.71 13.74
N ALA A 8 -25.83 21.78 12.40
CA ALA A 8 -25.67 20.57 11.58
C ALA A 8 -24.25 20.02 11.69
N PRO A 9 -24.08 18.70 11.90
CA PRO A 9 -22.76 18.09 11.86
C PRO A 9 -22.04 18.37 10.53
N THR A 10 -20.74 18.52 10.60
CA THR A 10 -19.88 18.79 9.44
C THR A 10 -19.12 17.53 9.03
N ILE A 11 -19.22 17.15 7.77
CA ILE A 11 -18.47 16.08 7.15
C ILE A 11 -17.36 16.71 6.31
N LEU A 12 -16.11 16.31 6.55
CA LEU A 12 -14.96 16.63 5.72
C LEU A 12 -14.63 15.42 4.84
N ILE A 13 -14.69 15.60 3.56
CA ILE A 13 -14.36 14.56 2.57
C ILE A 13 -12.96 14.85 2.05
N TYR A 14 -12.09 13.87 2.16
CA TYR A 14 -10.71 13.90 1.68
C TYR A 14 -10.56 13.00 0.46
N ALA A 15 -9.76 13.45 -0.51
CA ALA A 15 -9.28 12.67 -1.62
C ALA A 15 -8.00 13.29 -2.20
N HIS A 16 -7.23 12.51 -3.00
CA HIS A 16 -6.08 13.02 -3.73
C HIS A 16 -6.25 12.90 -5.24
N TYR A 17 -5.48 13.67 -6.00
CA TYR A 17 -5.55 13.67 -7.45
C TYR A 17 -4.20 13.45 -8.14
N ASP A 18 -3.11 13.48 -7.41
CA ASP A 18 -1.80 13.04 -7.90
C ASP A 18 -1.79 11.52 -8.09
N VAL A 19 -0.78 11.01 -8.74
CA VAL A 19 -0.69 9.61 -9.12
C VAL A 19 0.76 9.14 -9.16
N MET A 20 0.98 7.86 -8.90
CA MET A 20 2.27 7.21 -9.08
C MET A 20 2.74 7.27 -10.54
N PRO A 21 4.07 7.27 -10.79
CA PRO A 21 4.62 7.09 -12.13
C PRO A 21 4.02 5.90 -12.87
N ALA A 22 3.91 5.99 -14.18
CA ALA A 22 3.29 4.96 -15.01
C ALA A 22 4.28 3.91 -15.55
N GLU A 23 5.55 4.05 -15.26
CA GLU A 23 6.60 3.12 -15.71
C GLU A 23 6.45 1.73 -15.06
N PRO A 24 6.78 0.66 -15.78
CA PRO A 24 7.27 0.63 -17.17
C PRO A 24 6.12 0.72 -18.20
N LEU A 25 6.21 1.66 -19.13
CA LEU A 25 5.14 2.00 -20.10
C LEU A 25 4.76 0.83 -21.02
N GLU A 26 5.70 -0.06 -21.32
CA GLU A 26 5.50 -1.24 -22.16
C GLU A 26 4.53 -2.28 -21.59
N LEU A 27 4.23 -2.22 -20.31
CA LEU A 27 3.27 -3.12 -19.69
C LEU A 27 1.81 -2.65 -19.83
N TRP A 28 1.62 -1.41 -20.24
CA TRP A 28 0.28 -0.86 -20.42
C TRP A 28 -0.33 -1.31 -21.76
N LYS A 29 -1.62 -1.68 -21.73
CA LYS A 29 -2.39 -2.03 -22.94
C LYS A 29 -2.91 -0.79 -23.68
N SER A 30 -2.97 0.35 -23.03
CA SER A 30 -3.34 1.66 -23.56
C SER A 30 -2.46 2.72 -22.93
N GLN A 31 -2.43 3.93 -23.46
CA GLN A 31 -1.67 5.03 -22.88
C GLN A 31 -2.14 5.31 -21.46
N PRO A 32 -1.27 5.33 -20.44
CA PRO A 32 -1.67 5.39 -19.04
C PRO A 32 -2.44 6.66 -18.66
N PHE A 33 -2.22 7.78 -19.36
CA PHE A 33 -2.88 9.06 -19.12
C PHE A 33 -3.96 9.42 -20.14
N GLU A 34 -4.33 8.48 -21.03
CA GLU A 34 -5.43 8.59 -21.96
C GLU A 34 -6.51 7.56 -21.57
N PRO A 35 -7.55 7.96 -20.81
CA PRO A 35 -8.54 7.04 -20.29
C PRO A 35 -9.27 6.26 -21.40
N GLU A 36 -9.32 4.94 -21.27
CA GLU A 36 -10.03 4.06 -22.18
C GLU A 36 -11.11 3.26 -21.44
N ILE A 37 -12.28 3.09 -22.07
CA ILE A 37 -13.33 2.21 -21.55
C ILE A 37 -13.19 0.85 -22.23
N ARG A 38 -12.88 -0.18 -21.43
CA ARG A 38 -12.83 -1.58 -21.86
C ARG A 38 -13.61 -2.45 -20.88
N ASP A 39 -14.43 -3.35 -21.40
CA ASP A 39 -15.19 -4.33 -20.61
C ASP A 39 -16.02 -3.68 -19.47
N GLY A 40 -16.53 -2.44 -19.72
CA GLY A 40 -17.30 -1.69 -18.74
C GLY A 40 -16.48 -1.01 -17.64
N HIS A 41 -15.16 -1.02 -17.74
CA HIS A 41 -14.24 -0.38 -16.79
C HIS A 41 -13.45 0.76 -17.44
N ILE A 42 -13.12 1.77 -16.65
CA ILE A 42 -12.22 2.86 -17.05
C ILE A 42 -10.78 2.44 -16.71
N TRP A 43 -9.93 2.43 -17.72
CA TRP A 43 -8.52 2.06 -17.60
C TRP A 43 -7.65 3.29 -17.80
N ALA A 44 -6.97 3.72 -16.76
CA ALA A 44 -5.95 4.78 -16.78
C ALA A 44 -5.19 4.80 -15.46
N ARG A 45 -4.01 5.43 -15.44
CA ARG A 45 -3.31 5.73 -14.19
C ARG A 45 -4.15 6.72 -13.35
N GLY A 46 -4.38 6.40 -12.06
CA GLY A 46 -5.20 7.20 -11.16
C GLY A 46 -6.71 7.06 -11.34
N ALA A 47 -7.19 6.11 -12.17
CA ALA A 47 -8.62 5.87 -12.33
C ALA A 47 -9.24 5.22 -11.08
N ASP A 48 -8.49 4.34 -10.41
CA ASP A 48 -8.91 3.63 -9.19
C ASP A 48 -8.17 4.14 -7.93
N ASP A 49 -7.17 4.97 -8.08
CA ASP A 49 -6.35 5.54 -7.03
C ASP A 49 -5.99 6.99 -7.40
N ASP A 50 -6.67 8.01 -6.88
CA ASP A 50 -7.91 8.00 -6.08
C ASP A 50 -9.03 8.78 -6.81
N LYS A 51 -8.84 9.14 -8.13
CA LYS A 51 -9.80 9.99 -8.87
C LYS A 51 -11.18 9.34 -9.04
N GLY A 52 -11.25 8.01 -9.09
CA GLY A 52 -12.51 7.28 -9.14
C GLY A 52 -13.31 7.47 -7.86
N GLN A 53 -12.71 7.23 -6.72
CA GLN A 53 -13.30 7.38 -5.40
C GLN A 53 -13.66 8.85 -5.12
N ALA A 54 -12.74 9.78 -5.45
CA ALA A 54 -13.00 11.21 -5.37
C ALA A 54 -14.27 11.60 -6.17
N MET A 55 -14.40 11.10 -7.39
CA MET A 55 -15.57 11.38 -8.26
C MET A 55 -16.85 10.75 -7.72
N ILE A 56 -16.80 9.56 -7.12
CA ILE A 56 -17.94 8.93 -6.44
C ILE A 56 -18.46 9.85 -5.34
N GLN A 57 -17.59 10.40 -4.51
CA GLN A 57 -17.96 11.33 -3.44
C GLN A 57 -18.58 12.63 -3.98
N VAL A 58 -18.01 13.19 -5.04
CA VAL A 58 -18.54 14.37 -5.70
C VAL A 58 -19.93 14.09 -6.29
N LYS A 59 -20.12 12.94 -6.92
CA LYS A 59 -21.42 12.54 -7.51
C LYS A 59 -22.47 12.23 -6.45
N ALA A 60 -22.09 11.59 -5.36
CA ALA A 60 -22.97 11.36 -4.21
C ALA A 60 -23.41 12.71 -3.60
N PHE A 61 -22.49 13.64 -3.42
CA PHE A 61 -22.80 14.99 -2.94
C PHE A 61 -23.72 15.75 -3.91
N GLU A 62 -23.44 15.72 -5.21
CA GLU A 62 -24.31 16.32 -6.24
C GLU A 62 -25.74 15.76 -6.15
N TYR A 63 -25.86 14.43 -6.01
CA TYR A 63 -27.15 13.75 -5.90
C TYR A 63 -27.94 14.24 -4.68
N VAL A 64 -27.34 14.22 -3.49
CA VAL A 64 -28.05 14.61 -2.25
C VAL A 64 -28.44 16.09 -2.26
N VAL A 65 -27.62 16.96 -2.86
CA VAL A 65 -27.95 18.38 -3.03
C VAL A 65 -29.13 18.58 -4.00
N LYS A 66 -29.08 17.96 -5.18
CA LYS A 66 -30.15 18.08 -6.21
C LYS A 66 -31.51 17.59 -5.71
N HIS A 67 -31.52 16.57 -4.84
CA HIS A 67 -32.77 16.00 -4.33
C HIS A 67 -33.22 16.59 -2.98
N GLY A 68 -32.54 17.61 -2.48
CA GLY A 68 -32.88 18.23 -1.19
C GLY A 68 -32.67 17.28 0.02
N LEU A 69 -31.81 16.29 -0.10
CA LEU A 69 -31.56 15.29 0.95
C LEU A 69 -30.40 15.67 1.87
N LEU A 70 -29.66 16.71 1.55
CA LEU A 70 -28.49 17.13 2.31
C LEU A 70 -28.90 17.70 3.68
N LYS A 71 -28.46 17.06 4.76
CA LYS A 71 -28.75 17.46 6.15
C LYS A 71 -27.53 17.92 6.94
N HIS A 72 -26.34 17.78 6.36
CA HIS A 72 -25.06 18.04 7.01
C HIS A 72 -24.29 19.13 6.27
N ASN A 73 -23.44 19.84 6.99
CA ASN A 73 -22.43 20.67 6.37
C ASN A 73 -21.39 19.77 5.70
N VAL A 74 -20.94 20.13 4.52
CA VAL A 74 -19.97 19.33 3.77
C VAL A 74 -18.79 20.19 3.32
N LYS A 75 -17.62 19.71 3.57
CA LYS A 75 -16.34 20.27 3.11
C LYS A 75 -15.63 19.21 2.28
N PHE A 76 -14.88 19.64 1.28
CA PHE A 76 -13.95 18.80 0.52
C PHE A 76 -12.56 19.37 0.66
N ILE A 77 -11.60 18.48 0.84
CA ILE A 77 -10.17 18.77 0.68
C ILE A 77 -9.62 17.78 -0.37
N PHE A 78 -8.96 18.34 -1.39
CA PHE A 78 -8.27 17.57 -2.41
C PHE A 78 -6.81 17.96 -2.39
N GLU A 79 -5.92 16.98 -2.30
CA GLU A 79 -4.49 17.23 -2.35
C GLU A 79 -3.84 16.64 -3.61
N GLY A 80 -2.60 17.02 -3.87
CA GLY A 80 -1.82 16.59 -5.02
C GLY A 80 -0.42 16.10 -4.66
N GLU A 81 -0.22 15.60 -3.45
CA GLU A 81 1.08 15.13 -2.92
C GLU A 81 0.96 13.84 -2.11
N GLU A 82 -0.20 13.14 -2.16
CA GLU A 82 -0.42 11.93 -1.36
C GLU A 82 0.64 10.86 -1.69
N GLU A 83 0.86 10.62 -2.96
CA GLU A 83 1.76 9.59 -3.50
C GLU A 83 3.25 9.84 -3.20
N ILE A 84 3.58 10.99 -2.65
CA ILE A 84 4.92 11.34 -2.16
C ILE A 84 4.95 11.62 -0.65
N GLY A 85 3.89 11.22 0.08
CA GLY A 85 3.78 11.32 1.54
C GLY A 85 3.27 12.64 2.06
N SER A 86 2.53 13.40 1.28
CA SER A 86 1.81 14.64 1.67
C SER A 86 2.67 15.67 2.41
N PRO A 87 3.84 16.07 1.90
CA PRO A 87 4.78 16.94 2.62
C PRO A 87 4.17 18.29 3.02
N SER A 88 3.26 18.84 2.22
CA SER A 88 2.61 20.12 2.48
C SER A 88 1.35 20.03 3.34
N LEU A 89 0.68 18.87 3.37
CA LEU A 89 -0.63 18.71 4.01
C LEU A 89 -0.60 19.05 5.51
N ASN A 90 0.45 18.62 6.21
CA ASN A 90 0.57 18.84 7.66
C ASN A 90 0.67 20.32 8.03
N ALA A 91 1.39 21.11 7.22
CA ALA A 91 1.49 22.57 7.39
C ALA A 91 0.14 23.23 7.08
N PHE A 92 -0.50 22.84 5.99
CA PHE A 92 -1.82 23.33 5.58
C PHE A 92 -2.89 23.07 6.66
N ILE A 93 -2.95 21.87 7.22
CA ILE A 93 -3.89 21.52 8.28
C ILE A 93 -3.66 22.40 9.52
N LYS A 94 -2.40 22.62 9.90
CA LYS A 94 -2.06 23.46 11.07
C LYS A 94 -2.49 24.92 10.88
N GLU A 95 -2.30 25.46 9.68
CA GLU A 95 -2.66 26.84 9.34
C GLU A 95 -4.18 27.04 9.23
N HIS A 96 -4.90 26.02 8.74
CA HIS A 96 -6.32 26.10 8.42
C HIS A 96 -7.21 25.25 9.34
N LYS A 97 -6.80 25.05 10.60
CA LYS A 97 -7.51 24.21 11.59
C LYS A 97 -9.01 24.52 11.68
N GLU A 98 -9.35 25.81 11.81
CA GLU A 98 -10.75 26.23 11.97
C GLU A 98 -11.57 26.01 10.67
N LEU A 99 -10.94 26.21 9.51
CA LEU A 99 -11.57 25.95 8.21
C LEU A 99 -11.86 24.46 8.04
N LEU A 100 -10.95 23.59 8.48
CA LEU A 100 -11.02 22.13 8.32
C LEU A 100 -11.77 21.44 9.45
N LYS A 101 -12.17 22.15 10.51
CA LYS A 101 -12.90 21.55 11.62
C LYS A 101 -14.14 20.80 11.14
N ALA A 102 -14.27 19.55 11.56
CA ALA A 102 -15.34 18.64 11.16
C ALA A 102 -15.67 17.68 12.31
N ASP A 103 -16.88 17.13 12.30
CA ASP A 103 -17.32 16.10 13.24
C ASP A 103 -16.95 14.70 12.73
N VAL A 104 -16.94 14.53 11.40
CA VAL A 104 -16.57 13.28 10.71
C VAL A 104 -15.64 13.58 9.55
N ILE A 105 -14.62 12.78 9.39
CA ILE A 105 -13.76 12.77 8.20
C ILE A 105 -14.06 11.50 7.42
N LEU A 106 -14.36 11.65 6.13
CA LEU A 106 -14.53 10.56 5.19
C LEU A 106 -13.33 10.50 4.25
N VAL A 107 -12.59 9.41 4.33
CA VAL A 107 -11.51 9.06 3.41
C VAL A 107 -11.93 7.81 2.67
N SER A 108 -12.05 7.86 1.35
CA SER A 108 -12.50 6.73 0.54
C SER A 108 -11.42 6.16 -0.38
N ASP A 109 -10.19 6.53 -0.12
CA ASP A 109 -9.00 5.96 -0.78
C ASP A 109 -8.80 4.50 -0.36
N THR A 110 -9.72 3.65 -0.80
CA THR A 110 -9.82 2.23 -0.48
C THR A 110 -10.46 1.48 -1.64
N SER A 111 -10.25 0.16 -1.68
CA SER A 111 -10.84 -0.70 -2.70
C SER A 111 -12.09 -1.43 -2.18
N MET A 112 -13.03 -1.72 -3.07
CA MET A 112 -14.10 -2.68 -2.81
C MET A 112 -13.57 -4.10 -2.90
N LEU A 113 -14.16 -5.02 -2.14
CA LEU A 113 -13.81 -6.45 -2.21
C LEU A 113 -14.25 -7.13 -3.53
N GLY A 114 -15.15 -6.52 -4.25
CA GLY A 114 -15.63 -6.95 -5.56
C GLY A 114 -16.62 -5.94 -6.13
N ALA A 115 -16.84 -5.98 -7.45
CA ALA A 115 -17.70 -5.00 -8.15
C ALA A 115 -19.13 -4.93 -7.59
N ASP A 116 -19.66 -6.07 -7.12
CA ASP A 116 -21.01 -6.16 -6.55
C ASP A 116 -21.00 -6.30 -5.01
N LEU A 117 -19.86 -6.04 -4.38
CA LEU A 117 -19.67 -6.16 -2.94
C LEU A 117 -19.23 -4.82 -2.34
N PRO A 118 -20.16 -3.91 -2.07
CA PRO A 118 -19.83 -2.64 -1.44
C PRO A 118 -19.28 -2.88 -0.03
N SER A 119 -18.25 -2.12 0.35
CA SER A 119 -17.60 -2.22 1.64
C SER A 119 -17.41 -0.85 2.28
N LEU A 120 -17.35 -0.82 3.59
CA LEU A 120 -16.98 0.35 4.37
C LEU A 120 -15.76 -0.03 5.23
N THR A 121 -14.62 0.55 4.90
CA THR A 121 -13.38 0.37 5.67
C THR A 121 -13.45 1.23 6.94
N THR A 122 -13.37 0.60 8.10
CA THR A 122 -13.48 1.26 9.41
C THR A 122 -12.14 1.43 10.12
N GLY A 123 -11.07 0.87 9.57
CA GLY A 123 -9.72 0.99 10.10
C GLY A 123 -8.68 0.53 9.09
N LEU A 124 -7.45 0.99 9.28
CA LEU A 124 -6.29 0.64 8.47
C LEU A 124 -5.16 0.16 9.37
N ARG A 125 -4.27 -0.66 8.82
CA ARG A 125 -3.01 -0.99 9.49
C ARG A 125 -2.10 0.23 9.50
N GLY A 126 -1.34 0.40 10.58
CA GLY A 126 -0.27 1.39 10.63
C GLY A 126 0.88 1.01 9.69
N LEU A 127 1.73 1.98 9.39
CA LEU A 127 2.92 1.80 8.56
C LEU A 127 4.15 2.30 9.31
N ALA A 128 5.22 1.49 9.28
CA ALA A 128 6.56 1.89 9.68
C ALA A 128 7.55 1.53 8.56
N TYR A 129 8.22 2.53 8.01
CA TYR A 129 9.22 2.36 6.95
C TYR A 129 10.62 2.31 7.56
N TRP A 130 11.40 1.31 7.16
CA TRP A 130 12.75 1.10 7.69
C TRP A 130 13.74 0.87 6.56
N GLU A 131 14.94 1.37 6.75
CA GLU A 131 16.10 1.07 5.93
C GLU A 131 17.13 0.34 6.80
N ILE A 132 17.65 -0.77 6.31
CA ILE A 132 18.67 -1.56 6.98
C ILE A 132 19.95 -1.50 6.13
N GLU A 133 20.96 -0.85 6.64
CA GLU A 133 22.27 -0.77 6.00
C GLU A 133 23.26 -1.72 6.69
N VAL A 134 23.94 -2.57 5.90
CA VAL A 134 25.02 -3.42 6.37
C VAL A 134 26.30 -3.00 5.68
N THR A 135 27.19 -2.36 6.43
CA THR A 135 28.48 -1.87 5.95
C THR A 135 29.55 -2.93 6.14
N GLY A 136 30.35 -3.16 5.11
CA GLY A 136 31.46 -4.09 5.10
C GLY A 136 32.82 -3.43 5.23
N PRO A 137 33.87 -4.03 4.61
CA PRO A 137 35.22 -3.46 4.58
C PRO A 137 35.28 -2.06 3.97
N ASN A 138 36.38 -1.35 4.21
CA ASN A 138 36.59 0.02 3.73
C ASN A 138 36.80 0.17 2.22
N ARG A 139 36.74 -0.91 1.48
CA ARG A 139 36.88 -0.97 0.01
C ARG A 139 36.33 -2.29 -0.53
N ASP A 140 36.09 -2.35 -1.83
CA ASP A 140 35.73 -3.58 -2.54
C ASP A 140 36.88 -4.60 -2.47
N LEU A 141 36.57 -5.83 -2.15
CA LEU A 141 37.51 -6.92 -2.00
C LEU A 141 37.29 -7.97 -3.09
N HIS A 142 38.40 -8.44 -3.69
CA HIS A 142 38.37 -9.51 -4.67
C HIS A 142 38.01 -10.84 -4.00
N SER A 143 36.92 -11.47 -4.42
CA SER A 143 36.41 -12.73 -3.82
C SER A 143 37.41 -13.89 -3.88
N GLY A 144 38.26 -13.95 -4.89
CA GLY A 144 39.31 -14.97 -5.02
C GLY A 144 40.42 -14.85 -3.98
N HIS A 145 40.62 -13.70 -3.35
CA HIS A 145 41.62 -13.46 -2.30
C HIS A 145 41.05 -13.43 -0.90
N PHE A 146 39.81 -12.92 -0.76
CA PHE A 146 39.20 -12.63 0.55
C PHE A 146 37.93 -13.45 0.81
N GLY A 147 37.43 -14.18 -0.20
CA GLY A 147 36.24 -15.01 -0.06
C GLY A 147 36.42 -16.09 0.99
N GLY A 148 35.46 -16.25 1.89
CA GLY A 148 35.52 -17.18 3.01
C GLY A 148 36.33 -16.70 4.24
N ALA A 149 37.13 -15.63 4.09
CA ALA A 149 37.92 -15.06 5.18
C ALA A 149 37.33 -13.77 5.76
N VAL A 150 36.52 -13.03 4.96
CA VAL A 150 35.93 -11.76 5.35
C VAL A 150 34.41 -11.85 5.14
N ALA A 151 33.65 -11.31 6.09
CA ALA A 151 32.19 -11.27 5.98
C ALA A 151 31.75 -10.41 4.77
N ASN A 152 30.88 -10.97 3.93
CA ASN A 152 30.27 -10.26 2.84
C ASN A 152 28.99 -9.56 3.32
N PRO A 153 28.85 -8.24 3.16
CA PRO A 153 27.70 -7.49 3.64
C PRO A 153 26.35 -7.99 3.09
N ILE A 154 26.31 -8.38 1.82
CA ILE A 154 25.09 -8.92 1.19
C ILE A 154 24.72 -10.25 1.82
N ASN A 155 25.67 -11.16 2.00
CA ASN A 155 25.41 -12.45 2.66
C ASN A 155 24.92 -12.24 4.09
N THR A 156 25.48 -11.27 4.80
CA THR A 156 25.07 -10.90 6.15
C THR A 156 23.64 -10.35 6.16
N LEU A 157 23.34 -9.40 5.29
CA LEU A 157 22.00 -8.85 5.15
C LEU A 157 20.96 -9.93 4.82
N CYS A 158 21.24 -10.77 3.83
CA CYS A 158 20.35 -11.89 3.48
C CYS A 158 20.14 -12.86 4.66
N SER A 159 21.19 -13.12 5.44
CA SER A 159 21.09 -13.97 6.64
C SER A 159 20.26 -13.35 7.76
N ILE A 160 20.28 -12.02 7.89
CA ILE A 160 19.42 -11.27 8.83
C ILE A 160 17.98 -11.37 8.35
N LEU A 161 17.72 -11.00 7.11
CA LEU A 161 16.36 -10.97 6.53
C LEU A 161 15.70 -12.35 6.53
N ALA A 162 16.46 -13.41 6.25
CA ALA A 162 15.95 -14.79 6.30
C ALA A 162 15.49 -15.23 7.69
N LYS A 163 15.85 -14.52 8.74
CA LYS A 163 15.45 -14.83 10.13
C LYS A 163 14.32 -13.96 10.65
N VAL A 164 13.90 -12.94 9.88
CA VAL A 164 12.87 -11.99 10.35
C VAL A 164 11.48 -12.61 10.39
N ILE A 165 11.22 -13.62 9.56
CA ILE A 165 9.94 -14.33 9.50
C ILE A 165 10.23 -15.82 9.64
N ASP A 166 9.53 -16.48 10.55
CA ASP A 166 9.65 -17.94 10.77
C ASP A 166 8.81 -18.78 9.77
N GLU A 167 8.83 -20.10 9.95
CA GLU A 167 8.11 -21.04 9.09
C GLU A 167 6.59 -20.92 9.20
N ASP A 168 6.08 -20.43 10.32
CA ASP A 168 4.67 -20.17 10.57
C ASP A 168 4.24 -18.76 10.11
N GLY A 169 5.14 -18.01 9.48
CA GLY A 169 4.86 -16.66 8.97
C GLY A 169 4.83 -15.57 10.03
N ARG A 170 5.35 -15.87 11.24
CA ARG A 170 5.41 -14.96 12.37
C ARG A 170 6.69 -14.13 12.32
N ILE A 171 6.60 -12.85 12.60
CA ILE A 171 7.75 -11.94 12.67
C ILE A 171 8.53 -12.24 13.94
N THR A 172 9.84 -12.43 13.82
CA THR A 172 10.72 -12.90 14.91
C THR A 172 11.54 -11.78 15.56
N VAL A 173 11.31 -10.54 15.15
CA VAL A 173 11.97 -9.38 15.77
C VAL A 173 11.58 -9.33 17.26
N PRO A 174 12.56 -9.26 18.19
CA PRO A 174 12.25 -9.19 19.62
C PRO A 174 11.31 -8.03 19.93
N HIS A 175 10.35 -8.28 20.81
CA HIS A 175 9.35 -7.29 21.26
C HIS A 175 8.39 -6.77 20.19
N PHE A 176 8.42 -7.34 18.98
CA PHE A 176 7.55 -6.90 17.89
C PHE A 176 6.06 -7.04 18.20
N TYR A 177 5.69 -8.06 18.95
CA TYR A 177 4.29 -8.36 19.29
C TYR A 177 3.84 -7.84 20.66
N ASP A 178 4.71 -7.17 21.43
CA ASP A 178 4.38 -6.77 22.80
C ASP A 178 3.12 -5.88 22.89
N ASP A 179 2.94 -4.99 21.91
CA ASP A 179 1.80 -4.08 21.82
C ASP A 179 0.76 -4.49 20.74
N VAL A 180 0.91 -5.67 20.14
CA VAL A 180 -0.05 -6.15 19.15
C VAL A 180 -1.26 -6.76 19.85
N GLU A 181 -2.40 -6.13 19.69
CA GLU A 181 -3.66 -6.62 20.25
C GLU A 181 -4.13 -7.88 19.49
N GLU A 182 -4.64 -8.84 20.25
CA GLU A 182 -5.29 -10.01 19.66
C GLU A 182 -6.65 -9.62 19.07
N VAL A 183 -6.93 -10.13 17.88
CA VAL A 183 -8.22 -9.87 17.21
C VAL A 183 -9.35 -10.52 18.01
N PRO A 184 -10.34 -9.76 18.49
CA PRO A 184 -11.45 -10.31 19.26
C PRO A 184 -12.20 -11.40 18.48
N ALA A 185 -12.67 -12.44 19.17
CA ALA A 185 -13.41 -13.54 18.55
C ALA A 185 -14.62 -13.07 17.74
N ALA A 186 -15.36 -12.08 18.24
CA ALA A 186 -16.50 -11.50 17.51
C ALA A 186 -16.08 -10.82 16.20
N GLU A 187 -14.92 -10.15 16.18
CA GLU A 187 -14.38 -9.54 14.96
C GLU A 187 -13.92 -10.60 13.96
N ARG A 188 -13.24 -11.64 14.43
CA ARG A 188 -12.89 -12.81 13.59
C ARG A 188 -14.12 -13.47 12.97
N GLU A 189 -15.21 -13.61 13.73
CA GLU A 189 -16.48 -14.13 13.20
C GLU A 189 -17.07 -13.20 12.12
N MET A 190 -17.03 -11.89 12.29
CA MET A 190 -17.48 -10.94 11.27
C MET A 190 -16.62 -11.02 10.01
N ILE A 191 -15.30 -11.06 10.14
CA ILE A 191 -14.38 -11.22 9.00
C ILE A 191 -14.65 -12.54 8.27
N ALA A 192 -14.90 -13.63 8.98
CA ALA A 192 -15.19 -14.92 8.40
C ALA A 192 -16.52 -14.99 7.61
N GLN A 193 -17.45 -14.05 7.86
CA GLN A 193 -18.71 -13.93 7.10
C GLN A 193 -18.55 -13.16 5.79
N ILE A 194 -17.43 -12.46 5.60
CA ILE A 194 -17.16 -11.73 4.36
C ILE A 194 -17.03 -12.74 3.22
N PRO A 195 -17.80 -12.61 2.12
CA PRO A 195 -17.71 -13.51 0.98
C PRO A 195 -16.37 -13.30 0.26
N PHE A 196 -15.40 -14.18 0.55
CA PHE A 196 -14.05 -14.13 -0.02
C PHE A 196 -13.71 -15.51 -0.61
N ASP A 197 -13.38 -15.51 -1.91
CA ASP A 197 -13.01 -16.71 -2.65
C ASP A 197 -11.48 -16.71 -2.88
N GLU A 198 -10.75 -17.47 -2.08
CA GLU A 198 -9.28 -17.57 -2.19
C GLU A 198 -8.81 -18.09 -3.56
N GLN A 199 -9.59 -18.95 -4.23
CA GLN A 199 -9.20 -19.46 -5.54
C GLN A 199 -9.28 -18.36 -6.60
N LYS A 200 -10.34 -17.56 -6.58
CA LYS A 200 -10.46 -16.39 -7.46
C LYS A 200 -9.40 -15.36 -7.14
N TYR A 201 -9.11 -15.10 -5.87
CA TYR A 201 -8.06 -14.18 -5.45
C TYR A 201 -6.69 -14.63 -5.97
N MET A 202 -6.31 -15.90 -5.76
CA MET A 202 -5.07 -16.46 -6.28
C MET A 202 -4.99 -16.40 -7.80
N ALA A 203 -6.09 -16.71 -8.50
CA ALA A 203 -6.15 -16.66 -9.96
C ALA A 203 -5.97 -15.23 -10.50
N ALA A 204 -6.57 -14.24 -9.85
CA ALA A 204 -6.47 -12.84 -10.25
C ALA A 204 -5.04 -12.29 -10.20
N ILE A 205 -4.25 -12.74 -9.23
CA ILE A 205 -2.84 -12.33 -9.07
C ILE A 205 -1.84 -13.39 -9.56
N ASN A 206 -2.34 -14.47 -10.17
CA ASN A 206 -1.53 -15.55 -10.77
C ASN A 206 -0.54 -16.20 -9.79
N VAL A 207 -0.98 -16.50 -8.56
CA VAL A 207 -0.18 -17.24 -7.59
C VAL A 207 -0.72 -18.64 -7.34
N LYS A 208 0.14 -19.58 -6.98
CA LYS A 208 -0.21 -20.99 -6.76
C LYS A 208 -0.58 -21.31 -5.32
N ALA A 209 -0.20 -20.45 -4.38
CA ALA A 209 -0.45 -20.60 -2.96
C ALA A 209 -0.41 -19.25 -2.26
N LEU A 210 -1.17 -19.12 -1.19
CA LEU A 210 -1.11 -18.00 -0.25
C LEU A 210 -0.16 -18.33 0.89
N LYS A 211 0.50 -17.31 1.42
CA LYS A 211 1.42 -17.40 2.55
C LYS A 211 1.10 -16.31 3.56
N GLY A 212 1.47 -16.50 4.80
CA GLY A 212 1.34 -15.51 5.87
C GLY A 212 1.22 -16.20 7.22
N GLU A 213 0.93 -15.44 8.27
CA GLU A 213 0.89 -15.94 9.64
C GLU A 213 -0.13 -17.07 9.80
N LYS A 214 0.32 -18.20 10.37
CA LYS A 214 -0.50 -19.38 10.58
C LYS A 214 -1.60 -19.13 11.62
N GLY A 215 -2.78 -19.68 11.36
CA GLY A 215 -3.94 -19.52 12.23
C GLY A 215 -4.82 -18.32 11.91
N TYR A 216 -4.47 -17.54 10.88
CA TYR A 216 -5.26 -16.43 10.38
C TYR A 216 -5.63 -16.61 8.91
N SER A 217 -6.83 -16.17 8.55
CA SER A 217 -7.31 -16.14 7.17
C SER A 217 -6.58 -15.06 6.34
N THR A 218 -6.72 -15.10 5.02
CA THR A 218 -6.14 -14.08 4.12
C THR A 218 -6.67 -12.69 4.45
N LEU A 219 -7.96 -12.56 4.73
CA LEU A 219 -8.56 -11.28 5.11
C LEU A 219 -8.00 -10.75 6.43
N GLU A 220 -7.85 -11.60 7.45
CA GLU A 220 -7.24 -11.20 8.73
C GLU A 220 -5.79 -10.77 8.55
N ARG A 221 -5.01 -11.48 7.73
CA ARG A 221 -3.61 -11.12 7.42
C ARG A 221 -3.51 -9.76 6.74
N ASN A 222 -4.46 -9.44 5.87
CA ASN A 222 -4.47 -8.17 5.12
C ASN A 222 -5.07 -7.00 5.90
N SER A 223 -5.83 -7.24 6.98
CA SER A 223 -6.53 -6.18 7.72
C SER A 223 -6.06 -6.01 9.17
N CYS A 224 -5.94 -7.10 9.93
CA CYS A 224 -5.78 -7.05 11.38
C CYS A 224 -4.39 -7.50 11.86
N ARG A 225 -3.65 -8.27 11.03
CA ARG A 225 -2.36 -8.80 11.45
C ARG A 225 -1.21 -7.95 10.91
N PRO A 226 -0.12 -7.79 11.67
CA PRO A 226 1.07 -7.13 11.16
C PRO A 226 1.74 -7.96 10.07
N SER A 227 2.42 -7.28 9.14
CA SER A 227 3.27 -7.90 8.14
C SER A 227 4.65 -7.26 8.14
N PHE A 228 5.62 -7.98 7.59
CA PHE A 228 6.97 -7.48 7.34
C PHE A 228 7.31 -7.77 5.89
N ASP A 229 7.32 -6.75 5.06
CA ASP A 229 7.51 -6.88 3.62
C ASP A 229 8.76 -6.12 3.18
N ILE A 230 9.62 -6.79 2.40
CA ILE A 230 10.82 -6.21 1.84
C ILE A 230 10.47 -5.56 0.52
N CYS A 231 10.39 -4.23 0.51
CA CYS A 231 9.99 -3.46 -0.68
C CYS A 231 11.13 -3.25 -1.68
N GLY A 232 12.39 -3.39 -1.24
CA GLY A 232 13.55 -3.26 -2.10
C GLY A 232 14.82 -3.77 -1.44
N ILE A 233 15.79 -4.15 -2.26
CA ILE A 233 17.14 -4.53 -1.84
C ILE A 233 18.12 -4.08 -2.91
N TRP A 234 19.21 -3.45 -2.50
CA TRP A 234 20.28 -3.02 -3.40
C TRP A 234 21.63 -3.11 -2.70
N GLY A 235 22.70 -3.13 -3.46
CA GLY A 235 24.07 -3.12 -2.92
C GLY A 235 25.03 -3.98 -3.72
N GLY A 236 26.29 -3.96 -3.28
CA GLY A 236 27.39 -4.71 -3.88
C GLY A 236 28.00 -4.06 -5.11
N TYR A 237 28.96 -4.77 -5.69
CA TYR A 237 29.70 -4.32 -6.87
C TYR A 237 28.94 -4.70 -8.16
N THR A 238 28.43 -3.69 -8.86
CA THR A 238 27.62 -3.86 -10.07
C THR A 238 28.40 -3.86 -11.38
N LEU A 239 29.69 -3.55 -11.34
CA LEU A 239 30.59 -3.52 -12.48
C LEU A 239 31.42 -4.79 -12.65
N SER A 240 30.93 -5.92 -12.14
CA SER A 240 31.67 -7.19 -12.25
C SER A 240 31.73 -7.70 -13.68
N LEU A 241 32.73 -8.53 -13.98
CA LEU A 241 32.91 -9.14 -15.30
C LEU A 241 31.68 -9.94 -15.77
N ILE A 242 30.86 -10.46 -14.86
CA ILE A 242 29.62 -11.15 -15.21
C ILE A 242 28.51 -10.21 -15.70
N HIS A 243 28.58 -8.92 -15.39
CA HIS A 243 27.64 -7.91 -15.90
C HIS A 243 28.11 -7.27 -17.22
N ILE A 244 29.39 -7.38 -17.55
CA ILE A 244 30.03 -6.74 -18.73
C ILE A 244 30.39 -7.77 -19.78
N SER A 245 30.61 -9.04 -19.41
CA SER A 245 31.04 -10.07 -20.31
C SER A 245 29.87 -10.80 -21.00
N GLU A 246 30.03 -11.07 -22.27
CA GLU A 246 29.09 -11.87 -23.04
C GLU A 246 28.93 -13.30 -22.45
N PRO A 247 27.74 -13.92 -22.61
CA PRO A 247 27.43 -15.27 -22.09
C PRO A 247 28.42 -16.37 -22.50
N THR A 248 29.18 -16.15 -23.57
CA THR A 248 30.16 -17.08 -24.08
C THR A 248 31.40 -17.25 -23.24
N ARG A 249 31.70 -16.31 -22.31
CA ARG A 249 32.87 -16.41 -21.40
C ARG A 249 32.69 -17.35 -20.22
N LEU A 250 31.46 -17.65 -19.85
CA LEU A 250 31.13 -18.60 -18.76
C LEU A 250 31.46 -20.05 -19.09
N ARG A 251 31.85 -20.37 -20.35
CA ARG A 251 32.20 -21.73 -20.79
C ARG A 251 33.68 -22.07 -20.63
N ARG A 252 34.50 -21.22 -20.01
CA ARG A 252 35.94 -21.41 -19.90
C ARG A 252 36.52 -21.30 -18.46
N ILE A 253 35.72 -21.51 -17.47
CA ILE A 253 36.20 -21.68 -16.09
C ILE A 253 35.91 -23.11 -15.68
#